data_e078994ea2638c6f49915027c3a69f1b
#
_entry.id   e078994ea2638c6f49915027c3a69f1b
#
_cell.length_a   1.000
_cell.length_b   1.000
_cell.length_c   1.000
_cell.angle_alpha   90.00
_cell.angle_beta   90.00
_cell.angle_gamma   90.00
#
_symmetry.space_group_name_H-M   'P 1'
#
loop_
_entity.id
_entity.type
_entity.pdbx_description
1 polymer ?
#
loop_
_entity_poly.entity_id
_entity_poly.type
_entity_poly.pdbx_seq_one_letter_code
_entity_poly.pdbx_strand_id
1 'polypeptide(L)'
;DLDIVRKINGLAGRVRPFDLMMDLIARYGHWAFVIYGLFLWFTPGKDREVRRRCCILSFLGVCVASLISFALGKIWFRKRPFTRDYRIWNFTGHKANASFPSNHTMNGAVVVMELLSMHMKGSRLMTLMAMILAFSRLFAGVHYPSDLLGGTAVAFLVHRALRSIAHSPFIRFLTVISSLISDEAIRRIRGR
;
A
#
# COMPACT_ATOMS: atom_id res chain seq x y z
N ASP A 1 10.50 8.29 -18.83
CA ASP A 1 9.34 7.64 -18.19
C ASP A 1 8.63 6.64 -19.10
N LEU A 2 8.08 7.09 -20.24
CA LEU A 2 7.28 6.23 -21.13
C LEU A 2 8.12 5.08 -21.74
N ASP A 3 9.35 5.34 -22.12
CA ASP A 3 10.23 4.31 -22.72
C ASP A 3 10.62 3.22 -21.72
N ILE A 4 10.76 3.58 -20.44
CA ILE A 4 10.98 2.58 -19.37
C ILE A 4 9.75 1.66 -19.27
N VAL A 5 8.55 2.24 -19.26
CA VAL A 5 7.30 1.45 -19.23
C VAL A 5 7.19 0.55 -20.46
N ARG A 6 7.48 1.07 -21.67
CA ARG A 6 7.47 0.26 -22.91
C ARG A 6 8.42 -0.94 -22.80
N LYS A 7 9.65 -0.74 -22.29
CA LYS A 7 10.62 -1.82 -22.13
C LYS A 7 10.15 -2.87 -21.14
N ILE A 8 9.62 -2.44 -19.96
CA ILE A 8 9.16 -3.36 -18.92
C ILE A 8 7.89 -4.08 -19.36
N ASN A 9 6.88 -3.35 -19.87
CA ASN A 9 5.63 -3.92 -20.34
C ASN A 9 5.82 -4.82 -21.59
N GLY A 10 6.81 -4.52 -22.44
CA GLY A 10 7.17 -5.36 -23.58
C GLY A 10 7.77 -6.72 -23.21
N LEU A 11 8.00 -7.01 -21.92
CA LEU A 11 8.30 -8.35 -21.40
C LEU A 11 7.03 -9.17 -21.16
N ALA A 12 5.86 -8.53 -21.03
CA ALA A 12 4.58 -9.20 -20.85
C ALA A 12 4.20 -10.00 -22.11
N GLY A 13 3.60 -11.15 -21.91
CA GLY A 13 3.25 -12.09 -22.97
C GLY A 13 4.35 -13.08 -23.36
N ARG A 14 5.56 -12.96 -22.78
CA ARG A 14 6.68 -13.85 -23.10
C ARG A 14 6.70 -15.13 -22.26
N VAL A 15 6.33 -15.04 -20.98
CA VAL A 15 6.41 -16.15 -20.03
C VAL A 15 5.10 -16.19 -19.24
N ARG A 16 4.16 -17.02 -19.69
CA ARG A 16 2.79 -17.12 -19.13
C ARG A 16 2.72 -17.24 -17.61
N PRO A 17 3.51 -18.11 -16.92
CA PRO A 17 3.47 -18.16 -15.44
C PRO A 17 3.88 -16.85 -14.76
N PHE A 18 4.86 -16.15 -15.31
CA PHE A 18 5.30 -14.85 -14.80
C PHE A 18 4.22 -13.78 -15.02
N ASP A 19 3.58 -13.76 -16.17
CA ASP A 19 2.49 -12.82 -16.48
C ASP A 19 1.31 -13.01 -15.53
N LEU A 20 0.90 -14.27 -15.28
CA LEU A 20 -0.15 -14.59 -14.31
C LEU A 20 0.21 -14.16 -12.89
N MET A 21 1.45 -14.38 -12.46
CA MET A 21 1.94 -13.93 -11.16
C MET A 21 1.88 -12.40 -11.05
N MET A 22 2.35 -11.68 -12.07
CA MET A 22 2.33 -10.22 -12.09
C MET A 22 0.90 -9.66 -12.13
N ASP A 23 -0.02 -10.30 -12.84
CA ASP A 23 -1.43 -9.91 -12.86
C ASP A 23 -2.08 -10.11 -11.48
N LEU A 24 -1.85 -11.26 -10.84
CA LEU A 24 -2.35 -11.53 -9.49
C LEU A 24 -1.80 -10.52 -8.47
N ILE A 25 -0.50 -10.22 -8.53
CA ILE A 25 0.11 -9.22 -7.65
C ILE A 25 -0.44 -7.83 -7.93
N ALA A 26 -0.60 -7.45 -9.20
CA ALA A 26 -1.13 -6.14 -9.56
C ALA A 26 -2.58 -5.94 -9.10
N ARG A 27 -3.40 -6.98 -9.08
CA ARG A 27 -4.81 -6.92 -8.64
C ARG A 27 -4.96 -7.09 -7.13
N TYR A 28 -4.26 -8.04 -6.54
CA TYR A 28 -4.53 -8.53 -5.19
C TYR A 28 -3.37 -8.35 -4.21
N GLY A 29 -2.17 -7.95 -4.66
CA GLY A 29 -0.98 -7.84 -3.82
C GLY A 29 -1.13 -6.91 -2.61
N HIS A 30 -2.03 -5.93 -2.67
CA HIS A 30 -2.34 -5.05 -1.54
C HIS A 30 -2.98 -5.80 -0.35
N TRP A 31 -3.68 -6.93 -0.59
CA TRP A 31 -4.26 -7.76 0.47
C TRP A 31 -3.21 -8.36 1.40
N ALA A 32 -1.96 -8.55 0.93
CA ALA A 32 -0.88 -9.02 1.79
C ALA A 32 -0.67 -8.10 2.99
N PHE A 33 -0.79 -6.78 2.80
CA PHE A 33 -0.66 -5.81 3.88
C PHE A 33 -1.84 -5.85 4.85
N VAL A 34 -3.05 -6.07 4.33
CA VAL A 34 -4.26 -6.22 5.16
C VAL A 34 -4.16 -7.48 6.02
N ILE A 35 -3.83 -8.62 5.41
CA ILE A 35 -3.67 -9.91 6.10
C ILE A 35 -2.57 -9.80 7.16
N TYR A 36 -1.44 -9.21 6.82
CA TYR A 36 -0.36 -9.01 7.77
C TYR A 36 -0.75 -8.05 8.91
N GLY A 37 -1.49 -6.98 8.62
CA GLY A 37 -2.04 -6.09 9.63
C GLY A 37 -2.99 -6.81 10.60
N LEU A 38 -3.89 -7.64 10.09
CA LEU A 38 -4.75 -8.49 10.91
C LEU A 38 -3.95 -9.47 11.77
N PHE A 39 -2.94 -10.11 11.18
CA PHE A 39 -2.02 -10.97 11.93
C PHE A 39 -1.36 -10.22 13.10
N LEU A 40 -0.79 -9.04 12.87
CA LEU A 40 -0.19 -8.22 13.92
C LEU A 40 -1.20 -7.82 14.99
N TRP A 41 -2.41 -7.45 14.60
CA TRP A 41 -3.48 -7.00 15.49
C TRP A 41 -3.90 -8.09 16.47
N PHE A 42 -4.08 -9.32 15.98
CA PHE A 42 -4.59 -10.43 16.77
C PHE A 42 -3.52 -11.29 17.44
N THR A 43 -2.24 -11.14 17.09
CA THR A 43 -1.16 -11.89 17.71
C THR A 43 -1.03 -11.50 19.19
N PRO A 44 -1.13 -12.46 20.14
CA PRO A 44 -0.95 -12.19 21.58
C PRO A 44 0.52 -11.91 21.92
N GLY A 45 0.76 -11.35 23.11
CA GLY A 45 2.10 -11.13 23.65
C GLY A 45 2.32 -9.74 24.23
N LYS A 46 3.50 -9.53 24.85
CA LYS A 46 3.85 -8.29 25.57
C LYS A 46 3.83 -7.05 24.68
N ASP A 47 4.16 -7.18 23.39
CA ASP A 47 4.24 -6.05 22.43
C ASP A 47 2.90 -5.75 21.74
N ARG A 48 1.77 -6.29 22.25
CA ARG A 48 0.46 -6.18 21.62
C ARG A 48 0.02 -4.73 21.40
N GLU A 49 0.22 -3.87 22.38
CA GLU A 49 -0.13 -2.46 22.26
C GLU A 49 0.67 -1.75 21.17
N VAL A 50 1.97 -2.03 21.09
CA VAL A 50 2.87 -1.46 20.06
C VAL A 50 2.44 -1.92 18.67
N ARG A 51 2.12 -3.21 18.48
CA ARG A 51 1.62 -3.74 17.20
C ARG A 51 0.30 -3.11 16.78
N ARG A 52 -0.66 -2.98 17.71
CA ARG A 52 -1.96 -2.36 17.44
C ARG A 52 -1.83 -0.88 17.10
N ARG A 53 -0.96 -0.16 17.80
CA ARG A 53 -0.64 1.22 17.46
C ARG A 53 -0.02 1.34 16.08
N CYS A 54 0.87 0.43 15.70
CA CYS A 54 1.41 0.35 14.35
C CYS A 54 0.29 0.16 13.31
N CYS A 55 -0.65 -0.74 13.55
CA CYS A 55 -1.80 -0.96 12.67
C CYS A 55 -2.69 0.30 12.54
N ILE A 56 -2.96 1.00 13.65
CA ILE A 56 -3.73 2.25 13.64
C ILE A 56 -3.01 3.33 12.81
N LEU A 57 -1.72 3.55 13.04
CA LEU A 57 -0.93 4.52 12.28
C LEU A 57 -0.87 4.15 10.79
N SER A 58 -0.67 2.87 10.46
CA SER A 58 -0.69 2.39 9.07
C SER A 58 -2.05 2.65 8.42
N PHE A 59 -3.15 2.35 9.10
CA PHE A 59 -4.50 2.57 8.59
C PHE A 59 -4.78 4.06 8.36
N LEU A 60 -4.51 4.91 9.36
CA LEU A 60 -4.66 6.36 9.23
C LEU A 60 -3.79 6.91 8.09
N GLY A 61 -2.56 6.42 7.98
CA GLY A 61 -1.66 6.82 6.91
C GLY A 61 -2.17 6.46 5.53
N VAL A 62 -2.73 5.26 5.35
CA VAL A 62 -3.36 4.84 4.10
C VAL A 62 -4.57 5.72 3.78
N CYS A 63 -5.40 6.06 4.77
CA CYS A 63 -6.54 6.95 4.58
C CYS A 63 -6.09 8.35 4.12
N VAL A 64 -5.15 8.97 4.83
CA VAL A 64 -4.62 10.30 4.50
C VAL A 64 -3.95 10.29 3.13
N ALA A 65 -3.09 9.31 2.86
CA ALA A 65 -2.41 9.17 1.58
C ALA A 65 -3.41 9.00 0.42
N SER A 66 -4.45 8.18 0.61
CA SER A 66 -5.49 7.98 -0.41
C SER A 66 -6.30 9.26 -0.68
N LEU A 67 -6.59 10.06 0.34
CA LEU A 67 -7.22 11.38 0.18
C LEU A 67 -6.32 12.34 -0.61
N ILE A 68 -5.03 12.38 -0.28
CA ILE A 68 -4.04 13.19 -1.03
C ILE A 68 -3.97 12.72 -2.47
N SER A 69 -3.91 11.41 -2.73
CA SER A 69 -3.90 10.86 -4.08
C SER A 69 -5.15 11.25 -4.88
N PHE A 70 -6.32 11.16 -4.25
CA PHE A 70 -7.56 11.58 -4.87
C PHE A 70 -7.55 13.07 -5.25
N ALA A 71 -7.13 13.95 -4.33
CA ALA A 71 -7.03 15.39 -4.56
C ALA A 71 -6.02 15.71 -5.68
N LEU A 72 -4.82 15.13 -5.63
CA LEU A 72 -3.80 15.30 -6.66
C LEU A 72 -4.29 14.82 -8.03
N GLY A 73 -4.96 13.68 -8.10
CA GLY A 73 -5.52 13.17 -9.35
C GLY A 73 -6.62 14.06 -9.97
N LYS A 74 -7.30 14.88 -9.15
CA LYS A 74 -8.28 15.89 -9.61
C LYS A 74 -7.61 17.18 -10.09
N ILE A 75 -6.58 17.64 -9.36
CA ILE A 75 -5.86 18.88 -9.65
C ILE A 75 -4.92 18.70 -10.85
N TRP A 76 -4.23 17.57 -10.89
CA TRP A 76 -3.24 17.26 -11.93
C TRP A 76 -3.55 15.92 -12.58
N PHE A 77 -4.42 15.96 -13.58
CA PHE A 77 -4.76 14.78 -14.37
C PHE A 77 -3.63 14.38 -15.29
N ARG A 78 -2.97 13.25 -14.98
CA ARG A 78 -1.95 12.63 -15.84
C ARG A 78 -2.53 11.41 -16.54
N LYS A 79 -2.49 11.38 -17.88
CA LYS A 79 -2.89 10.20 -18.65
C LYS A 79 -2.01 9.00 -18.34
N ARG A 80 -2.60 7.81 -18.22
CA ARG A 80 -1.85 6.56 -17.98
C ARG A 80 -1.02 6.15 -19.20
N PRO A 81 0.09 5.35 -19.01
CA PRO A 81 0.92 4.89 -20.12
C PRO A 81 0.13 4.22 -21.25
N PHE A 82 -0.75 3.27 -20.92
CA PHE A 82 -1.55 2.53 -21.90
C PHE A 82 -2.57 3.38 -22.67
N THR A 83 -2.95 4.54 -22.13
CA THR A 83 -3.81 5.51 -22.85
C THR A 83 -3.02 6.45 -23.75
N ARG A 84 -1.71 6.50 -23.59
CA ARG A 84 -0.79 7.38 -24.32
C ARG A 84 -0.10 6.66 -25.48
N ASP A 85 0.08 5.34 -25.32
CA ASP A 85 0.75 4.51 -26.30
C ASP A 85 0.03 3.16 -26.43
N TYR A 86 -0.55 2.91 -27.59
CA TYR A 86 -1.29 1.67 -27.91
C TYR A 86 -0.44 0.40 -27.87
N ARG A 87 0.90 0.53 -27.90
CA ARG A 87 1.84 -0.59 -27.77
C ARG A 87 1.97 -1.10 -26.34
N ILE A 88 1.48 -0.34 -25.36
CA ILE A 88 1.50 -0.72 -23.94
C ILE A 88 0.23 -1.51 -23.64
N TRP A 89 0.42 -2.77 -23.29
CA TRP A 89 -0.68 -3.68 -23.00
C TRP A 89 -1.17 -3.56 -21.56
N ASN A 90 -2.40 -3.08 -21.39
CA ASN A 90 -3.11 -3.06 -20.11
C ASN A 90 -3.84 -4.38 -19.86
N PHE A 91 -3.11 -5.43 -19.47
CA PHE A 91 -3.69 -6.75 -19.22
C PHE A 91 -4.52 -6.82 -17.93
N THR A 92 -4.38 -5.85 -17.02
CA THR A 92 -5.18 -5.78 -15.78
C THR A 92 -6.58 -5.19 -15.99
N GLY A 93 -6.88 -4.63 -17.16
CA GLY A 93 -8.15 -3.96 -17.44
C GLY A 93 -8.37 -2.68 -16.61
N HIS A 94 -7.28 -2.02 -16.21
CA HIS A 94 -7.36 -0.82 -15.38
C HIS A 94 -8.07 0.33 -16.11
N LYS A 95 -8.89 1.10 -15.37
CA LYS A 95 -9.63 2.26 -15.91
C LYS A 95 -8.68 3.40 -16.32
N ALA A 96 -9.08 4.17 -17.33
CA ALA A 96 -8.34 5.33 -17.85
C ALA A 96 -8.52 6.59 -16.97
N ASN A 97 -8.34 6.46 -15.65
CA ASN A 97 -8.33 7.58 -14.70
C ASN A 97 -6.91 8.16 -14.54
N ALA A 98 -6.73 9.14 -13.63
CA ALA A 98 -5.43 9.76 -13.37
C ALA A 98 -4.36 8.71 -13.00
N SER A 99 -3.15 8.88 -13.56
CA SER A 99 -2.01 8.01 -13.30
C SER A 99 -1.25 8.40 -12.03
N PHE A 100 -1.09 9.69 -11.78
CA PHE A 100 -0.27 10.21 -10.68
C PHE A 100 -1.09 10.58 -9.45
N PRO A 101 -0.59 10.29 -8.26
CA PRO A 101 0.47 9.34 -7.93
C PRO A 101 -0.02 7.88 -7.94
N SER A 102 0.90 6.90 -7.90
CA SER A 102 0.53 5.49 -7.80
C SER A 102 -0.01 5.15 -6.42
N ASN A 103 -1.31 4.95 -6.31
CA ASN A 103 -1.99 4.69 -5.04
C ASN A 103 -1.53 3.39 -4.38
N HIS A 104 -1.31 2.32 -5.16
CA HIS A 104 -0.80 1.04 -4.62
C HIS A 104 0.61 1.17 -4.06
N THR A 105 1.51 1.85 -4.78
CA THR A 105 2.87 2.11 -4.32
C THR A 105 2.87 2.98 -3.07
N MET A 106 2.09 4.05 -3.08
CA MET A 106 1.99 4.99 -1.98
C MET A 106 1.47 4.34 -0.70
N ASN A 107 0.35 3.60 -0.78
CA ASN A 107 -0.24 2.94 0.38
C ASN A 107 0.67 1.83 0.92
N GLY A 108 1.27 1.02 0.04
CA GLY A 108 2.27 0.02 0.44
C GLY A 108 3.47 0.65 1.13
N ALA A 109 3.98 1.78 0.61
CA ALA A 109 5.11 2.50 1.19
C ALA A 109 4.78 3.07 2.58
N VAL A 110 3.60 3.66 2.78
CA VAL A 110 3.14 4.12 4.11
C VAL A 110 3.19 2.98 5.12
N VAL A 111 2.57 1.84 4.80
CA VAL A 111 2.52 0.68 5.71
C VAL A 111 3.93 0.20 6.03
N VAL A 112 4.79 0.05 5.02
CA VAL A 112 6.19 -0.39 5.21
C VAL A 112 6.97 0.57 6.09
N MET A 113 6.83 1.87 5.89
CA MET A 113 7.52 2.89 6.71
C MET A 113 7.08 2.82 8.17
N GLU A 114 5.78 2.60 8.46
CA GLU A 114 5.30 2.40 9.83
C GLU A 114 5.86 1.11 10.44
N LEU A 115 5.84 0.00 9.70
CA LEU A 115 6.38 -1.29 10.15
C LEU A 115 7.88 -1.21 10.46
N LEU A 116 8.67 -0.55 9.61
CA LEU A 116 10.10 -0.37 9.79
C LEU A 116 10.41 0.54 10.98
N SER A 117 9.72 1.69 11.09
CA SER A 117 9.96 2.66 12.15
C SER A 117 9.62 2.13 13.55
N MET A 118 8.72 1.15 13.63
CA MET A 118 8.32 0.48 14.88
C MET A 118 8.96 -0.90 15.05
N HIS A 119 9.95 -1.23 14.23
CA HIS A 119 10.73 -2.48 14.29
C HIS A 119 9.86 -3.75 14.29
N MET A 120 8.76 -3.75 13.51
CA MET A 120 7.86 -4.89 13.44
C MET A 120 8.55 -6.09 12.77
N LYS A 121 8.38 -7.28 13.37
CA LYS A 121 8.82 -8.53 12.73
C LYS A 121 8.17 -8.66 11.36
N GLY A 122 8.91 -9.11 10.34
CA GLY A 122 8.38 -9.23 8.97
C GLY A 122 8.35 -7.93 8.15
N SER A 123 8.77 -6.77 8.71
CA SER A 123 8.84 -5.51 7.97
C SER A 123 9.67 -5.62 6.68
N ARG A 124 10.79 -6.37 6.70
CA ARG A 124 11.62 -6.62 5.49
C ARG A 124 10.87 -7.39 4.42
N LEU A 125 10.08 -8.40 4.80
CA LEU A 125 9.23 -9.15 3.87
C LEU A 125 8.17 -8.23 3.26
N MET A 126 7.51 -7.41 4.07
CA MET A 126 6.52 -6.44 3.58
C MET A 126 7.16 -5.38 2.68
N THR A 127 8.40 -4.99 2.93
CA THR A 127 9.17 -4.11 2.03
C THR A 127 9.36 -4.77 0.66
N LEU A 128 9.78 -6.03 0.63
CA LEU A 128 9.92 -6.79 -0.62
C LEU A 128 8.57 -6.89 -1.35
N MET A 129 7.49 -7.19 -0.64
CA MET A 129 6.14 -7.23 -1.23
C MET A 129 5.71 -5.88 -1.80
N ALA A 130 6.03 -4.76 -1.13
CA ALA A 130 5.74 -3.42 -1.65
C ALA A 130 6.53 -3.12 -2.93
N MET A 131 7.80 -3.52 -2.99
CA MET A 131 8.63 -3.35 -4.21
C MET A 131 8.10 -4.19 -5.37
N ILE A 132 7.71 -5.44 -5.12
CA ILE A 132 7.13 -6.32 -6.15
C ILE A 132 5.77 -5.75 -6.63
N LEU A 133 4.93 -5.28 -5.70
CA LEU A 133 3.66 -4.63 -6.05
C LEU A 133 3.90 -3.37 -6.88
N ALA A 134 4.86 -2.52 -6.52
CA ALA A 134 5.21 -1.33 -7.30
C ALA A 134 5.71 -1.72 -8.70
N PHE A 135 6.61 -2.70 -8.81
CA PHE A 135 7.08 -3.21 -10.10
C PHE A 135 5.94 -3.75 -10.96
N SER A 136 4.99 -4.48 -10.38
CA SER A 136 3.84 -5.01 -11.10
C SER A 136 3.00 -3.92 -11.77
N ARG A 137 3.00 -2.68 -11.23
CA ARG A 137 2.28 -1.55 -11.83
C ARG A 137 2.97 -1.02 -13.10
N LEU A 138 4.29 -1.08 -13.16
CA LEU A 138 5.06 -0.77 -14.38
C LEU A 138 4.86 -1.88 -15.42
N PHE A 139 4.97 -3.14 -14.97
CA PHE A 139 4.79 -4.30 -15.83
C PHE A 139 3.40 -4.34 -16.46
N ALA A 140 2.36 -3.99 -15.69
CA ALA A 140 0.98 -3.86 -16.17
C ALA A 140 0.74 -2.64 -17.08
N GLY A 141 1.72 -1.76 -17.29
CA GLY A 141 1.59 -0.58 -18.14
C GLY A 141 0.64 0.50 -17.60
N VAL A 142 0.31 0.47 -16.30
CA VAL A 142 -0.71 1.36 -15.71
C VAL A 142 -0.12 2.59 -15.01
N HIS A 143 1.17 2.60 -14.68
CA HIS A 143 1.88 3.71 -14.06
C HIS A 143 3.24 3.96 -14.69
N TYR A 144 3.74 5.19 -14.55
CA TYR A 144 5.11 5.55 -14.88
C TYR A 144 6.03 5.35 -13.67
N PRO A 145 7.37 5.19 -13.88
CA PRO A 145 8.33 5.22 -12.78
C PRO A 145 8.18 6.45 -11.87
N SER A 146 7.96 7.63 -12.45
CA SER A 146 7.76 8.86 -11.68
C SER A 146 6.47 8.88 -10.86
N ASP A 147 5.43 8.12 -11.25
CA ASP A 147 4.21 7.96 -10.42
C ASP A 147 4.53 7.16 -9.15
N LEU A 148 5.43 6.18 -9.26
CA LEU A 148 5.90 5.37 -8.13
C LEU A 148 6.75 6.21 -7.18
N LEU A 149 7.69 6.97 -7.74
CA LEU A 149 8.55 7.88 -6.96
C LEU A 149 7.72 8.94 -6.25
N GLY A 150 6.79 9.58 -6.98
CA GLY A 150 5.87 10.56 -6.39
C GLY A 150 4.99 9.97 -5.29
N GLY A 151 4.46 8.76 -5.52
CA GLY A 151 3.71 8.02 -4.49
C GLY A 151 4.54 7.73 -3.24
N THR A 152 5.80 7.30 -3.42
CA THR A 152 6.73 7.05 -2.30
C THR A 152 7.07 8.35 -1.55
N ALA A 153 7.26 9.46 -2.26
CA ALA A 153 7.51 10.77 -1.65
C ALA A 153 6.32 11.25 -0.80
N VAL A 154 5.10 11.13 -1.33
CA VAL A 154 3.87 11.43 -0.56
C VAL A 154 3.77 10.52 0.66
N ALA A 155 4.03 9.22 0.51
CA ALA A 155 4.04 8.27 1.62
C ALA A 155 5.02 8.67 2.72
N PHE A 156 6.22 9.11 2.34
CA PHE A 156 7.23 9.60 3.29
C PHE A 156 6.74 10.82 4.07
N LEU A 157 6.14 11.79 3.39
CA LEU A 157 5.59 12.99 4.04
C LEU A 157 4.46 12.64 5.01
N VAL A 158 3.54 11.76 4.61
CA VAL A 158 2.45 11.27 5.45
C VAL A 158 3.01 10.52 6.68
N HIS A 159 3.96 9.60 6.46
CA HIS A 159 4.64 8.90 7.54
C HIS A 159 5.30 9.89 8.53
N ARG A 160 6.03 10.89 8.04
CA ARG A 160 6.66 11.92 8.91
C ARG A 160 5.62 12.68 9.73
N ALA A 161 4.50 13.08 9.12
CA ALA A 161 3.41 13.75 9.83
C ALA A 161 2.77 12.84 10.90
N LEU A 162 2.55 11.55 10.59
CA LEU A 162 2.01 10.60 11.56
C LEU A 162 2.98 10.35 12.73
N ARG A 163 4.28 10.30 12.47
CA ARG A 163 5.30 10.13 13.53
C ARG A 163 5.31 11.28 14.53
N SER A 164 5.02 12.51 14.10
CA SER A 164 4.93 13.66 15.02
C SER A 164 3.77 13.55 16.01
N ILE A 165 2.70 12.82 15.67
CA ILE A 165 1.53 12.60 16.52
C ILE A 165 1.42 11.19 17.09
N ALA A 166 2.35 10.29 16.78
CA ALA A 166 2.28 8.87 17.13
C ALA A 166 2.14 8.57 18.63
N HIS A 167 2.60 9.48 19.48
CA HIS A 167 2.50 9.40 20.94
C HIS A 167 1.42 10.32 21.53
N SER A 168 0.60 10.98 20.69
CA SER A 168 -0.45 11.88 21.14
C SER A 168 -1.54 11.14 21.94
N PRO A 169 -2.25 11.84 22.86
CA PRO A 169 -3.40 11.27 23.56
C PRO A 169 -4.46 10.72 22.60
N PHE A 170 -4.65 11.35 21.44
CA PHE A 170 -5.59 10.92 20.41
C PHE A 170 -5.24 9.54 19.85
N ILE A 171 -4.00 9.29 19.46
CA ILE A 171 -3.57 7.98 18.94
C ILE A 171 -3.64 6.91 20.03
N ARG A 172 -3.28 7.25 21.28
CA ARG A 172 -3.46 6.35 22.42
C ARG A 172 -4.94 5.99 22.62
N PHE A 173 -5.82 6.98 22.63
CA PHE A 173 -7.25 6.78 22.77
C PHE A 173 -7.79 5.84 21.67
N LEU A 174 -7.49 6.10 20.39
CA LEU A 174 -7.89 5.25 19.28
C LEU A 174 -7.38 3.81 19.46
N THR A 175 -6.13 3.63 19.87
CA THR A 175 -5.53 2.31 20.09
C THR A 175 -6.24 1.56 21.22
N VAL A 176 -6.52 2.23 22.34
CA VAL A 176 -7.19 1.62 23.50
C VAL A 176 -8.62 1.24 23.14
N ILE A 177 -9.41 2.16 22.61
CA ILE A 177 -10.81 1.91 22.26
C ILE A 177 -10.94 0.77 21.24
N SER A 178 -10.17 0.81 20.15
CA SER A 178 -10.20 -0.25 19.15
C SER A 178 -9.76 -1.60 19.73
N SER A 179 -8.82 -1.59 20.68
CA SER A 179 -8.38 -2.79 21.39
C SER A 179 -9.48 -3.36 22.27
N LEU A 180 -10.16 -2.53 23.07
CA LEU A 180 -11.25 -2.96 23.93
C LEU A 180 -12.39 -3.58 23.12
N ILE A 181 -12.80 -2.93 22.02
CA ILE A 181 -13.86 -3.43 21.14
C ILE A 181 -13.48 -4.79 20.55
N SER A 182 -12.27 -4.92 20.02
CA SER A 182 -11.83 -6.17 19.38
C SER A 182 -11.66 -7.29 20.41
N ASP A 183 -11.19 -6.99 21.62
CA ASP A 183 -10.99 -7.99 22.68
C ASP A 183 -12.30 -8.46 23.26
N GLU A 184 -13.28 -7.57 23.40
CA GLU A 184 -14.63 -7.94 23.80
C GLU A 184 -15.32 -8.82 22.75
N ALA A 185 -15.19 -8.48 21.47
CA ALA A 185 -15.71 -9.31 20.38
C ALA A 185 -15.12 -10.73 20.40
N ILE A 186 -13.78 -10.85 20.61
CA ILE A 186 -13.12 -12.17 20.73
C ILE A 186 -13.65 -12.94 21.95
N ARG A 187 -13.83 -12.28 23.11
CA ARG A 187 -14.36 -12.93 24.31
C ARG A 187 -15.74 -13.52 24.07
N ARG A 188 -16.64 -12.76 23.43
CA ARG A 188 -18.01 -13.23 23.11
C ARG A 188 -18.01 -14.42 22.15
N ILE A 189 -17.10 -14.45 21.17
CA ILE A 189 -16.98 -15.57 20.24
C ILE A 189 -16.45 -16.83 20.95
N ARG A 190 -15.48 -16.68 21.86
CA ARG A 190 -14.88 -17.81 22.60
C ARG A 190 -15.73 -18.33 23.76
N GLY A 191 -16.62 -17.52 24.29
CA GLY A 191 -17.54 -17.87 25.37
C GLY A 191 -18.83 -18.52 24.91
N ARG A 192 -18.97 -18.75 23.61
CA ARG A 192 -20.01 -19.56 22.99
C ARG A 192 -19.46 -20.92 22.58
#